data_f57cc1a4c5b4a91859a465a3e0b1cab0
#
_entry.id   f57cc1a4c5b4a91859a465a3e0b1cab0
#
_cell.length_a   1.000
_cell.length_b   1.000
_cell.length_c   1.000
_cell.angle_alpha   90.00
_cell.angle_beta   90.00
_cell.angle_gamma   90.00
#
_symmetry.space_group_name_H-M   'P 1'
#
loop_
_entity.id
_entity.type
_entity.pdbx_description
1 polymer ?
#
loop_
_entity_poly.entity_id
_entity_poly.type
_entity_poly.pdbx_seq_one_letter_code
_entity_poly.pdbx_strand_id
1 'polypeptide(L)' 'MEKDHKELEVSVRKLTRRNKELRKENGKLRKDNYILIGENEKLQDQIKDITQEYEERLKYIKSKLIELGEEELFAAYLD' A
#
# COMPACT_ATOMS: atom_id res chain seq x y z
N MET A 1 -27.72 -36.22 31.22
CA MET A 1 -26.60 -35.57 31.91
C MET A 1 -25.26 -35.98 31.33
N GLU A 2 -24.94 -37.26 31.24
CA GLU A 2 -23.73 -37.71 30.55
C GLU A 2 -23.69 -37.32 29.09
N LYS A 3 -24.83 -37.33 28.40
CA LYS A 3 -24.98 -36.95 27.01
C LYS A 3 -24.66 -35.45 26.81
N ASP A 4 -25.15 -34.60 27.67
CA ASP A 4 -24.89 -33.16 27.65
C ASP A 4 -23.40 -32.83 27.91
N HIS A 5 -22.81 -33.60 28.82
CA HIS A 5 -21.39 -33.46 29.14
C HIS A 5 -20.51 -33.80 27.96
N LYS A 6 -20.81 -34.87 27.21
CA LYS A 6 -20.07 -35.28 26.03
C LYS A 6 -20.22 -34.29 24.90
N GLU A 7 -21.46 -33.77 24.70
CA GLU A 7 -21.70 -32.74 23.68
C GLU A 7 -20.91 -31.47 23.97
N LEU A 8 -20.85 -31.07 25.23
CA LEU A 8 -20.07 -29.92 25.67
C LEU A 8 -18.58 -30.12 25.46
N GLU A 9 -18.03 -31.30 25.77
CA GLU A 9 -16.64 -31.64 25.54
C GLU A 9 -16.28 -31.57 24.05
N VAL A 10 -17.15 -32.09 23.18
CA VAL A 10 -16.96 -32.04 21.72
C VAL A 10 -16.94 -30.60 21.24
N SER A 11 -17.87 -29.78 21.74
CA SER A 11 -17.92 -28.36 21.39
C SER A 11 -16.67 -27.60 21.81
N VAL A 12 -16.20 -27.86 23.03
CA VAL A 12 -14.97 -27.24 23.54
C VAL A 12 -13.74 -27.63 22.70
N ARG A 13 -13.64 -28.89 22.30
CA ARG A 13 -12.56 -29.36 21.44
C ARG A 13 -12.58 -28.68 20.07
N LYS A 14 -13.76 -28.58 19.47
CA LYS A 14 -13.93 -27.89 18.17
C LYS A 14 -13.53 -26.41 18.24
N LEU A 15 -14.00 -25.72 19.28
CA LEU A 15 -13.69 -24.31 19.50
C LEU A 15 -12.19 -24.11 19.77
N THR A 16 -11.57 -24.97 20.55
CA THR A 16 -10.15 -24.91 20.84
C THR A 16 -9.33 -25.07 19.56
N ARG A 17 -9.72 -26.04 18.73
CA ARG A 17 -9.05 -26.27 17.44
C ARG A 17 -9.21 -25.06 16.52
N ARG A 18 -10.43 -24.52 16.42
CA ARG A 18 -10.70 -23.35 15.58
C ARG A 18 -9.92 -22.12 16.06
N ASN A 19 -9.87 -21.92 17.37
CA ASN A 19 -9.07 -20.81 17.93
C ASN A 19 -7.58 -20.93 17.59
N LYS A 20 -7.04 -22.14 17.65
CA LYS A 20 -5.66 -22.38 17.27
C LYS A 20 -5.40 -22.06 15.80
N GLU A 21 -6.32 -22.48 14.93
CA GLU A 21 -6.25 -22.17 13.49
C GLU A 21 -6.30 -20.67 13.24
N LEU A 22 -7.25 -19.98 13.90
CA LEU A 22 -7.42 -18.54 13.76
C LEU A 22 -6.19 -17.76 14.26
N ARG A 23 -5.56 -18.22 15.32
CA ARG A 23 -4.31 -17.60 15.81
C ARG A 23 -3.19 -17.70 14.78
N LYS A 24 -3.08 -18.85 14.11
CA LYS A 24 -2.11 -19.05 13.04
C LYS A 24 -2.39 -18.13 11.86
N GLU A 25 -3.65 -18.08 11.42
CA GLU A 25 -4.08 -17.20 10.32
C GLU A 25 -3.82 -15.73 10.67
N ASN A 26 -4.15 -15.32 11.89
CA ASN A 26 -3.92 -13.94 12.33
C ASN A 26 -2.44 -13.59 12.35
N GLY A 27 -1.59 -14.51 12.79
CA GLY A 27 -0.14 -14.31 12.77
C GLY A 27 0.39 -14.11 11.36
N LYS A 28 -0.10 -14.92 10.41
CA LYS A 28 0.27 -14.82 9.01
C LYS A 28 -0.20 -13.50 8.40
N LEU A 29 -1.45 -13.12 8.66
CA LEU A 29 -2.01 -11.86 8.16
C LEU A 29 -1.27 -10.64 8.69
N ARG A 30 -0.84 -10.66 9.94
CA ARG A 30 -0.03 -9.58 10.51
C ARG A 30 1.30 -9.42 9.79
N LYS A 31 1.96 -10.54 9.48
CA LYS A 31 3.20 -10.51 8.70
C LYS A 31 2.98 -9.95 7.31
N ASP A 32 1.94 -10.43 6.63
CA ASP A 32 1.60 -9.98 5.29
C ASP A 32 1.29 -8.48 5.30
N ASN A 33 0.52 -8.01 6.28
CA ASN A 33 0.20 -6.59 6.43
C ASN A 33 1.45 -5.75 6.66
N TYR A 34 2.38 -6.21 7.48
CA TYR A 34 3.63 -5.51 7.73
C TYR A 34 4.45 -5.36 6.45
N ILE A 35 4.54 -6.42 5.67
CA ILE A 35 5.26 -6.41 4.38
C ILE A 35 4.59 -5.43 3.40
N LEU A 36 3.26 -5.48 3.30
CA LEU A 36 2.50 -4.60 2.41
C LEU A 36 2.64 -3.12 2.79
N ILE A 37 2.65 -2.80 4.07
CA ILE A 37 2.87 -1.43 4.54
C ILE A 37 4.24 -0.95 4.08
N GLY A 38 5.28 -1.77 4.25
CA GLY A 38 6.64 -1.44 3.81
C GLY A 38 6.73 -1.23 2.31
N GLU A 39 6.08 -2.09 1.52
CA GLU A 39 6.03 -1.96 0.07
C GLU A 39 5.30 -0.69 -0.36
N ASN A 40 4.19 -0.38 0.30
CA ASN A 40 3.43 0.84 0.02
C ASN A 40 4.25 2.10 0.29
N GLU A 41 5.00 2.13 1.38
CA GLU A 41 5.89 3.24 1.71
C GLU A 41 6.95 3.45 0.62
N LYS A 42 7.57 2.35 0.15
CA LYS A 42 8.54 2.41 -0.94
C LYS A 42 7.92 2.96 -2.22
N LEU A 43 6.73 2.50 -2.57
CA LEU A 43 6.03 2.96 -3.76
C LEU A 43 5.68 4.45 -3.67
N GLN A 44 5.25 4.91 -2.51
CA GLN A 44 4.97 6.33 -2.28
C GLN A 44 6.22 7.18 -2.45
N ASP A 45 7.36 6.73 -1.92
CA ASP A 45 8.63 7.42 -2.07
C ASP A 45 9.07 7.48 -3.53
N GLN A 46 8.91 6.38 -4.27
CA GLN A 46 9.22 6.34 -5.70
C GLN A 46 8.35 7.30 -6.50
N ILE A 47 7.07 7.35 -6.20
CA ILE A 47 6.13 8.28 -6.85
C ILE A 47 6.55 9.73 -6.58
N LYS A 48 6.92 10.03 -5.35
CA LYS A 48 7.38 11.37 -4.96
C LYS A 48 8.63 11.77 -5.72
N ASP A 49 9.60 10.87 -5.82
CA ASP A 49 10.86 11.12 -6.55
C ASP A 49 10.61 11.35 -8.05
N ILE A 50 9.78 10.51 -8.66
CA ILE A 50 9.43 10.65 -10.08
C ILE A 50 8.70 11.97 -10.33
N THR A 51 7.75 12.32 -9.48
CA THR A 51 7.00 13.58 -9.59
C THR A 51 7.93 14.77 -9.51
N GLN A 52 8.85 14.75 -8.56
CA GLN A 52 9.82 15.82 -8.39
C GLN A 52 10.75 15.95 -9.62
N GLU A 53 11.21 14.83 -10.16
CA GLU A 53 12.03 14.83 -11.39
C GLU A 53 11.30 15.47 -12.56
N TYR A 54 10.04 15.11 -12.78
CA TYR A 54 9.23 15.70 -13.84
C TYR A 54 9.01 17.19 -13.65
N GLU A 55 8.76 17.64 -12.44
CA GLU A 55 8.59 19.05 -12.13
C GLU A 55 9.86 19.84 -12.42
N GLU A 56 11.01 19.31 -12.05
CA GLU A 56 12.32 19.93 -12.32
C GLU A 56 12.59 20.02 -13.83
N ARG A 57 12.28 18.97 -14.56
CA ARG A 57 12.44 18.96 -16.03
C ARG A 57 11.54 19.98 -16.70
N LEU A 58 10.29 20.08 -16.26
CA LEU A 58 9.36 21.08 -16.79
C LEU A 58 9.85 22.49 -16.51
N LYS A 59 10.36 22.77 -15.34
CA LYS A 59 10.94 24.07 -14.99
C LYS A 59 12.12 24.38 -15.88
N TYR A 60 12.99 23.42 -16.12
CA TYR A 60 14.16 23.59 -16.97
C TYR A 60 13.74 23.92 -18.42
N ILE A 61 12.81 23.16 -18.97
CA ILE A 61 12.30 23.36 -20.32
C ILE A 61 11.67 24.75 -20.45
N LYS A 62 10.85 25.13 -19.49
CA LYS A 62 10.21 26.45 -19.45
C LYS A 62 11.26 27.57 -19.44
N SER A 63 12.28 27.44 -18.60
CA SER A 63 13.36 28.41 -18.52
C SER A 63 14.10 28.57 -19.86
N LYS A 64 14.35 27.45 -20.53
CA LYS A 64 15.03 27.44 -21.83
C LYS A 64 14.16 28.08 -22.93
N LEU A 65 12.88 27.81 -22.92
CA LEU A 65 11.95 28.41 -23.89
C LEU A 65 11.83 29.92 -23.69
N ILE A 66 11.80 30.38 -22.42
CA ILE A 66 11.80 31.81 -22.10
C ILE A 66 13.07 32.48 -22.61
N GLU A 67 14.25 31.86 -22.36
CA GLU A 67 15.53 32.36 -22.84
C GLU A 67 15.56 32.49 -24.39
N LEU A 68 14.89 31.56 -25.08
CA LEU A 68 14.83 31.57 -26.55
C LEU A 68 13.74 32.49 -27.09
N GLY A 69 12.91 33.09 -26.21
CA GLY A 69 11.80 33.97 -26.63
C GLY A 69 10.58 33.23 -27.13
N GLU A 70 10.43 31.95 -26.78
CA GLU A 70 9.32 31.07 -27.21
C GLU A 70 8.30 30.83 -26.11
N GLU A 71 8.18 31.72 -25.13
CA GLU A 71 7.27 31.60 -24.01
C GLU A 71 5.82 31.45 -24.45
N GLU A 72 5.38 32.20 -25.45
CA GLU A 72 4.02 32.15 -25.98
C GLU A 72 3.68 30.78 -26.56
N LEU A 73 4.62 30.15 -27.27
CA LEU A 73 4.45 28.82 -27.83
C LEU A 73 4.32 27.77 -26.72
N PHE A 74 5.11 27.90 -25.67
CA PHE A 74 5.05 27.00 -24.52
C PHE A 74 3.70 27.11 -23.80
N ALA A 75 3.22 28.31 -23.57
CA ALA A 75 1.93 28.56 -22.92
C ALA A 75 0.78 27.98 -23.76
N ALA A 76 0.81 28.13 -25.07
CA ALA A 76 -0.19 27.55 -25.97
C ALA A 76 -0.17 26.02 -25.95
N TYR A 77 0.98 25.42 -25.72
CA TYR A 77 1.12 23.95 -25.65
C TYR A 77 0.54 23.37 -24.37
N LEU A 78 0.57 24.12 -23.27
CA LEU A 78 0.06 23.68 -21.97
C LEU A 78 -1.44 23.93 -21.79
N ASP A 79 -1.99 24.86 -22.50
CA ASP A 79 -3.42 25.15 -22.49
C ASP A 79 -4.17 24.19 -23.41
#